data_924bf49cfeb673f9a1535d335b006596
#
_entry.id   924bf49cfeb673f9a1535d335b006596
#
_cell.length_a   1.000
_cell.length_b   1.000
_cell.length_c   1.000
_cell.angle_alpha   90.00
_cell.angle_beta   90.00
_cell.angle_gamma   90.00
#
_symmetry.space_group_name_H-M   'P 1'
#
loop_
_entity.id
_entity.type
_entity.pdbx_description
1 polymer ?
#
loop_
_entity_poly.entity_id
_entity_poly.type
_entity_poly.pdbx_seq_one_letter_code
_entity_poly.pdbx_strand_id
1 'polypeptide(L)'
;ELGLHEGIRAAESVLITVSGRSGLTVGAQKAYKLALKHGKSRMIYISKIDAEHADFYKVFEELKAEFGPSICPVVVPIEQAGGRVFVNLIESKAYSYVNGTAREVPMPKYGHREDGLIEAMREAVAETDDALMEKFFEGEPFTQEELTEGVRVGVKTGAITPVLCGCSTALAGTDMVLRYIKKLLPSAARGAGCVAADRDGNEVEIACEAKDPLCAYVFKTVADPFVGKMSYVKVVSGTLKADSPVVNSRTGEPERMGKLVFVKGKKQTDA
;
A
#
# COMPACT_ATOMS: atom_id res chain seq x y z
N GLU A 1 10.28 -16.49 -2.23
CA GLU A 1 11.06 -15.23 -2.06
C GLU A 1 11.23 -14.45 -3.35
N LEU A 2 11.59 -15.10 -4.48
CA LEU A 2 11.81 -14.42 -5.75
C LEU A 2 10.61 -13.58 -6.22
N GLY A 3 9.40 -14.13 -6.19
CA GLY A 3 8.18 -13.42 -6.57
C GLY A 3 7.87 -12.19 -5.70
N LEU A 4 8.32 -12.17 -4.44
CA LEU A 4 8.19 -11.01 -3.56
C LEU A 4 9.07 -9.84 -4.08
N HIS A 5 10.32 -10.11 -4.43
CA HIS A 5 11.23 -9.11 -4.98
C HIS A 5 10.73 -8.57 -6.32
N GLU A 6 10.29 -9.46 -7.21
CA GLU A 6 9.72 -9.08 -8.50
C GLU A 6 8.49 -8.19 -8.34
N GLY A 7 7.55 -8.59 -7.45
CA GLY A 7 6.31 -7.85 -7.19
C GLY A 7 6.55 -6.47 -6.59
N ILE A 8 7.42 -6.36 -5.59
CA ILE A 8 7.75 -5.07 -4.95
C ILE A 8 8.47 -4.14 -5.94
N ARG A 9 9.32 -4.64 -6.79
CA ARG A 9 9.96 -3.81 -7.83
C ARG A 9 8.96 -3.32 -8.86
N ALA A 10 7.99 -4.15 -9.24
CA ALA A 10 6.98 -3.78 -10.23
C ALA A 10 5.93 -2.79 -9.70
N ALA A 11 5.62 -2.82 -8.40
CA ALA A 11 4.57 -2.00 -7.79
C ALA A 11 5.06 -0.63 -7.33
N GLU A 12 4.16 0.35 -7.26
CA GLU A 12 4.42 1.65 -6.59
C GLU A 12 4.18 1.54 -5.10
N SER A 13 3.23 0.72 -4.69
CA SER A 13 2.81 0.57 -3.31
C SER A 13 2.61 -0.90 -2.95
N VAL A 14 2.68 -1.22 -1.68
CA VAL A 14 2.59 -2.60 -1.18
C VAL A 14 1.48 -2.70 -0.13
N LEU A 15 0.53 -3.60 -0.36
CA LEU A 15 -0.43 -4.03 0.65
C LEU A 15 0.06 -5.34 1.28
N ILE A 16 0.39 -5.29 2.57
CA ILE A 16 0.87 -6.45 3.33
C ILE A 16 -0.29 -7.02 4.12
N THR A 17 -0.64 -8.26 3.85
CA THR A 17 -1.72 -8.94 4.57
C THR A 17 -1.17 -9.77 5.72
N VAL A 18 -1.68 -9.52 6.93
CA VAL A 18 -1.36 -10.24 8.16
C VAL A 18 -2.62 -10.91 8.68
N SER A 19 -2.50 -12.10 9.23
CA SER A 19 -3.65 -12.81 9.81
C SER A 19 -3.89 -12.38 11.26
N GLY A 20 -5.11 -11.98 11.61
CA GLY A 20 -5.52 -11.69 12.99
C GLY A 20 -5.36 -12.88 13.94
N ARG A 21 -5.38 -14.09 13.40
CA ARG A 21 -5.17 -15.33 14.19
C ARG A 21 -3.69 -15.68 14.37
N SER A 22 -2.90 -15.59 13.31
CA SER A 22 -1.50 -16.08 13.31
C SER A 22 -0.48 -15.00 13.66
N GLY A 23 -0.91 -13.72 13.70
CA GLY A 23 -0.02 -12.61 13.98
C GLY A 23 0.98 -12.31 12.86
N LEU A 24 2.04 -11.62 13.21
CA LEU A 24 3.09 -11.19 12.31
C LEU A 24 4.00 -12.37 11.91
N THR A 25 4.01 -12.71 10.65
CA THR A 25 4.83 -13.78 10.09
C THR A 25 6.16 -13.28 9.55
N VAL A 26 7.16 -14.16 9.46
CA VAL A 26 8.46 -13.85 8.81
C VAL A 26 8.29 -13.36 7.38
N GLY A 27 7.31 -13.91 6.64
CA GLY A 27 6.99 -13.45 5.28
C GLY A 27 6.51 -12.00 5.24
N ALA A 28 5.67 -11.59 6.18
CA ALA A 28 5.19 -10.21 6.30
C ALA A 28 6.33 -9.27 6.74
N GLN A 29 7.20 -9.68 7.67
CA GLN A 29 8.38 -8.91 8.07
C GLN A 29 9.33 -8.67 6.87
N LYS A 30 9.61 -9.72 6.10
CA LYS A 30 10.45 -9.61 4.89
C LYS A 30 9.83 -8.67 3.85
N ALA A 31 8.50 -8.78 3.62
CA ALA A 31 7.78 -7.92 2.70
C ALA A 31 7.86 -6.44 3.13
N TYR A 32 7.66 -6.15 4.41
CA TYR A 32 7.76 -4.80 4.95
C TYR A 32 9.16 -4.22 4.80
N LYS A 33 10.19 -4.95 5.25
CA LYS A 33 11.59 -4.51 5.19
C LYS A 33 12.06 -4.31 3.73
N LEU A 34 11.63 -5.17 2.82
CA LEU A 34 11.96 -5.04 1.40
C LEU A 34 11.24 -3.84 0.76
N ALA A 35 9.96 -3.62 1.08
CA ALA A 35 9.22 -2.44 0.62
C ALA A 35 9.84 -1.14 1.14
N LEU A 36 10.24 -1.10 2.42
CA LEU A 36 10.96 0.01 3.02
C LEU A 36 12.29 0.29 2.30
N LYS A 37 13.10 -0.76 2.06
CA LYS A 37 14.38 -0.66 1.34
C LYS A 37 14.23 -0.06 -0.06
N HIS A 38 13.10 -0.32 -0.73
CA HIS A 38 12.81 0.20 -2.07
C HIS A 38 11.99 1.49 -2.05
N GLY A 39 11.84 2.17 -0.92
CA GLY A 39 11.08 3.42 -0.80
C GLY A 39 9.60 3.29 -1.18
N LYS A 40 9.02 2.09 -1.07
CA LYS A 40 7.63 1.85 -1.45
C LYS A 40 6.66 2.27 -0.37
N SER A 41 5.60 2.96 -0.75
CA SER A 41 4.47 3.21 0.14
C SER A 41 3.85 1.89 0.61
N ARG A 42 3.49 1.82 1.88
CA ARG A 42 3.04 0.58 2.54
C ARG A 42 1.68 0.78 3.17
N MET A 43 0.91 -0.29 3.19
CA MET A 43 -0.35 -0.41 3.91
C MET A 43 -0.45 -1.83 4.48
N ILE A 44 -0.97 -1.99 5.68
CA ILE A 44 -1.15 -3.31 6.30
C ILE A 44 -2.65 -3.59 6.42
N TYR A 45 -3.04 -4.82 6.09
CA TYR A 45 -4.39 -5.33 6.28
C TYR A 45 -4.38 -6.53 7.21
N ILE A 46 -4.94 -6.37 8.42
CA ILE A 46 -5.14 -7.48 9.36
C ILE A 46 -6.43 -8.19 8.97
N SER A 47 -6.28 -9.33 8.32
CA SER A 47 -7.36 -10.16 7.81
C SER A 47 -7.81 -11.22 8.82
N LYS A 48 -8.91 -11.93 8.53
CA LYS A 48 -9.40 -13.06 9.33
C LYS A 48 -9.66 -12.70 10.80
N ILE A 49 -10.12 -11.49 11.05
CA ILE A 49 -10.44 -11.04 12.42
C ILE A 49 -11.67 -11.72 12.99
N ASP A 50 -12.45 -12.42 12.15
CA ASP A 50 -13.60 -13.25 12.50
C ASP A 50 -13.22 -14.69 12.85
N ALA A 51 -11.96 -15.07 12.65
CA ALA A 51 -11.50 -16.42 12.96
C ALA A 51 -11.42 -16.65 14.48
N GLU A 52 -11.58 -17.88 14.90
CA GLU A 52 -11.39 -18.28 16.30
C GLU A 52 -9.97 -17.93 16.76
N HIS A 53 -9.85 -17.34 17.95
CA HIS A 53 -8.61 -16.85 18.54
C HIS A 53 -7.93 -15.71 17.75
N ALA A 54 -8.65 -15.01 16.86
CA ALA A 54 -8.15 -13.80 16.27
C ALA A 54 -8.16 -12.64 17.25
N ASP A 55 -7.04 -11.91 17.34
CA ASP A 55 -6.91 -10.73 18.19
C ASP A 55 -6.23 -9.60 17.41
N PHE A 56 -7.03 -8.61 17.00
CA PHE A 56 -6.53 -7.43 16.28
C PHE A 56 -5.50 -6.65 17.10
N TYR A 57 -5.80 -6.41 18.36
CA TYR A 57 -4.97 -5.56 19.21
C TYR A 57 -3.61 -6.17 19.50
N LYS A 58 -3.58 -7.48 19.75
CA LYS A 58 -2.32 -8.21 19.90
C LYS A 58 -1.46 -8.10 18.63
N VAL A 59 -2.05 -8.33 17.46
CA VAL A 59 -1.34 -8.24 16.18
C VAL A 59 -0.89 -6.81 15.91
N PHE A 60 -1.70 -5.81 16.25
CA PHE A 60 -1.34 -4.41 16.10
C PHE A 60 -0.12 -4.04 16.97
N GLU A 61 -0.07 -4.50 18.21
CA GLU A 61 1.09 -4.30 19.09
C GLU A 61 2.34 -5.04 18.59
N GLU A 62 2.20 -6.25 18.05
CA GLU A 62 3.32 -6.96 17.38
C GLU A 62 3.88 -6.14 16.20
N LEU A 63 3.00 -5.53 15.39
CA LEU A 63 3.40 -4.66 14.29
C LEU A 63 4.14 -3.41 14.79
N LYS A 64 3.63 -2.74 15.83
CA LYS A 64 4.30 -1.58 16.45
C LYS A 64 5.66 -1.94 17.02
N ALA A 65 5.76 -3.06 17.71
CA ALA A 65 7.02 -3.53 18.30
C ALA A 65 8.09 -3.81 17.24
N GLU A 66 7.71 -4.39 16.08
CA GLU A 66 8.65 -4.76 15.02
C GLU A 66 8.98 -3.59 14.09
N PHE A 67 8.00 -2.73 13.75
CA PHE A 67 8.15 -1.70 12.71
C PHE A 67 8.16 -0.27 13.23
N GLY A 68 7.92 -0.08 14.52
CA GLY A 68 8.02 1.21 15.19
C GLY A 68 6.81 2.13 15.01
N PRO A 69 7.00 3.44 15.24
CA PRO A 69 5.92 4.42 15.35
C PRO A 69 5.20 4.70 14.02
N SER A 70 5.78 4.30 12.88
CA SER A 70 5.11 4.45 11.58
C SER A 70 3.79 3.68 11.46
N ILE A 71 3.54 2.71 12.34
CA ILE A 71 2.33 1.88 12.34
C ILE A 71 1.15 2.68 12.89
N CYS A 72 0.25 3.09 12.00
CA CYS A 72 -0.87 3.99 12.30
C CYS A 72 -2.21 3.27 12.11
N PRO A 73 -3.07 3.19 13.14
CA PRO A 73 -4.38 2.55 13.03
C PRO A 73 -5.33 3.46 12.25
N VAL A 74 -6.04 2.88 11.28
CA VAL A 74 -7.03 3.61 10.45
C VAL A 74 -8.41 2.98 10.54
N VAL A 75 -8.50 1.65 10.51
CA VAL A 75 -9.76 0.93 10.72
C VAL A 75 -9.55 -0.12 11.79
N VAL A 76 -10.33 -0.03 12.86
CA VAL A 76 -10.20 -0.89 14.04
C VAL A 76 -11.51 -1.63 14.33
N PRO A 77 -11.47 -2.88 14.81
CA PRO A 77 -12.66 -3.61 15.19
C PRO A 77 -13.01 -3.36 16.65
N ILE A 78 -14.29 -3.18 16.96
CA ILE A 78 -14.80 -3.08 18.33
C ILE A 78 -15.90 -4.12 18.52
N GLU A 79 -15.77 -4.94 19.54
CA GLU A 79 -16.79 -5.91 19.91
C GLU A 79 -17.88 -5.23 20.74
N GLN A 80 -19.13 -5.49 20.38
CA GLN A 80 -20.31 -4.98 21.09
C GLN A 80 -21.33 -6.12 21.35
N ALA A 81 -22.32 -5.88 22.19
CA ALA A 81 -23.39 -6.83 22.45
C ALA A 81 -24.16 -7.26 21.19
N GLY A 82 -24.20 -6.42 20.16
CA GLY A 82 -24.84 -6.69 18.86
C GLY A 82 -23.90 -7.25 17.80
N GLY A 83 -22.64 -7.58 18.13
CA GLY A 83 -21.63 -8.06 17.22
C GLY A 83 -20.50 -7.05 16.96
N ARG A 84 -19.60 -7.41 16.07
CA ARG A 84 -18.43 -6.60 15.74
C ARG A 84 -18.80 -5.40 14.86
N VAL A 85 -18.31 -4.22 15.22
CA VAL A 85 -18.32 -3.02 14.38
C VAL A 85 -16.90 -2.65 13.98
N PHE A 86 -16.78 -2.01 12.82
CA PHE A 86 -15.52 -1.51 12.29
C PHE A 86 -15.55 0.01 12.39
N VAL A 87 -14.62 0.56 13.14
CA VAL A 87 -14.51 2.00 13.32
C VAL A 87 -13.45 2.56 12.39
N ASN A 88 -13.85 3.48 11.55
CA ASN A 88 -12.98 4.28 10.71
C ASN A 88 -12.54 5.51 11.49
N LEU A 89 -11.30 5.54 11.93
CA LEU A 89 -10.78 6.60 12.81
C LEU A 89 -10.62 7.94 12.06
N ILE A 90 -10.33 7.91 10.76
CA ILE A 90 -10.21 9.13 9.95
C ILE A 90 -11.57 9.80 9.77
N GLU A 91 -12.62 9.02 9.46
CA GLU A 91 -13.96 9.54 9.18
C GLU A 91 -14.79 9.69 10.47
N SER A 92 -14.31 9.18 11.60
CA SER A 92 -15.07 9.09 12.86
C SER A 92 -16.43 8.45 12.68
N LYS A 93 -16.47 7.32 11.97
CA LYS A 93 -17.67 6.57 11.63
C LYS A 93 -17.52 5.10 11.96
N ALA A 94 -18.62 4.48 12.37
CA ALA A 94 -18.69 3.05 12.67
C ALA A 94 -19.60 2.32 11.69
N TYR A 95 -19.20 1.10 11.29
CA TYR A 95 -19.92 0.28 10.35
C TYR A 95 -20.11 -1.14 10.87
N SER A 96 -21.33 -1.66 10.74
CA SER A 96 -21.62 -3.09 10.82
C SER A 96 -21.77 -3.67 9.42
N TYR A 97 -21.60 -4.99 9.29
CA TYR A 97 -21.71 -5.68 8.00
C TYR A 97 -22.75 -6.80 8.06
N VAL A 98 -23.63 -6.80 7.09
CA VAL A 98 -24.61 -7.87 6.91
C VAL A 98 -24.52 -8.35 5.47
N ASN A 99 -24.15 -9.63 5.28
CA ASN A 99 -23.94 -10.24 3.96
C ASN A 99 -22.99 -9.42 3.06
N GLY A 100 -21.90 -8.90 3.64
CA GLY A 100 -20.91 -8.11 2.94
C GLY A 100 -21.30 -6.65 2.66
N THR A 101 -22.49 -6.23 3.08
CA THR A 101 -22.98 -4.85 2.92
C THR A 101 -22.74 -4.05 4.17
N ALA A 102 -21.99 -2.94 4.03
CA ALA A 102 -21.74 -2.00 5.11
C ALA A 102 -23.03 -1.22 5.49
N ARG A 103 -23.25 -1.06 6.78
CA ARG A 103 -24.27 -0.17 7.35
C ARG A 103 -23.64 0.73 8.38
N GLU A 104 -23.76 2.03 8.22
CA GLU A 104 -23.34 2.98 9.24
C GLU A 104 -24.18 2.78 10.50
N VAL A 105 -23.52 2.73 11.66
CA VAL A 105 -24.13 2.54 12.96
C VAL A 105 -23.61 3.63 13.91
N PRO A 106 -24.31 3.89 15.04
CA PRO A 106 -23.81 4.82 16.03
C PRO A 106 -22.40 4.45 16.49
N MET A 107 -21.60 5.48 16.77
CA MET A 107 -20.24 5.27 17.28
C MET A 107 -20.30 4.50 18.61
N PRO A 108 -19.50 3.44 18.75
CA PRO A 108 -19.41 2.72 20.02
C PRO A 108 -18.79 3.59 21.10
N LYS A 109 -19.04 3.25 22.35
CA LYS A 109 -18.27 3.83 23.46
C LYS A 109 -16.85 3.28 23.40
N TYR A 110 -15.88 4.17 23.44
CA TYR A 110 -14.48 3.79 23.53
C TYR A 110 -14.09 3.42 24.96
N GLY A 111 -13.10 2.52 25.06
CA GLY A 111 -12.34 2.29 26.27
C GLY A 111 -10.94 2.89 26.15
N HIS A 112 -10.15 2.80 27.19
CA HIS A 112 -8.76 3.31 27.20
C HIS A 112 -7.90 2.81 26.04
N ARG A 113 -8.18 1.60 25.54
CA ARG A 113 -7.44 1.01 24.43
C ARG A 113 -7.74 1.73 23.11
N GLU A 114 -9.00 2.00 22.85
CA GLU A 114 -9.44 2.68 21.64
C GLU A 114 -9.03 4.16 21.66
N ASP A 115 -9.11 4.81 22.81
CA ASP A 115 -8.61 6.18 23.00
C ASP A 115 -7.11 6.26 22.67
N GLY A 116 -6.32 5.27 23.10
CA GLY A 116 -4.89 5.18 22.78
C GLY A 116 -4.60 5.00 21.27
N LEU A 117 -5.48 4.32 20.54
CA LEU A 117 -5.34 4.20 19.08
C LEU A 117 -5.66 5.51 18.35
N ILE A 118 -6.67 6.23 18.81
CA ILE A 118 -7.02 7.55 18.25
C ILE A 118 -5.85 8.52 18.46
N GLU A 119 -5.29 8.54 19.66
CA GLU A 119 -4.15 9.40 19.98
C GLU A 119 -2.91 9.03 19.16
N ALA A 120 -2.60 7.75 19.01
CA ALA A 120 -1.52 7.28 18.16
C ALA A 120 -1.68 7.70 16.68
N MET A 121 -2.91 7.72 16.18
CA MET A 121 -3.19 8.22 14.82
C MET A 121 -2.99 9.73 14.75
N ARG A 122 -3.46 10.50 15.73
CA ARG A 122 -3.29 11.96 15.78
C ARG A 122 -1.81 12.35 15.84
N GLU A 123 -1.04 11.68 16.71
CA GLU A 123 0.39 11.88 16.83
C GLU A 123 1.12 11.61 15.50
N ALA A 124 0.85 10.46 14.85
CA ALA A 124 1.43 10.13 13.56
C ALA A 124 1.09 11.16 12.46
N VAL A 125 -0.12 11.72 12.48
CA VAL A 125 -0.54 12.77 11.54
C VAL A 125 0.16 14.09 11.87
N ALA A 126 0.27 14.46 13.15
CA ALA A 126 0.95 15.66 13.59
C ALA A 126 2.42 15.71 13.09
N GLU A 127 3.12 14.58 13.11
CA GLU A 127 4.50 14.48 12.64
C GLU A 127 4.69 14.74 11.12
N THR A 128 3.61 14.84 10.35
CA THR A 128 3.69 15.04 8.90
C THR A 128 3.77 16.49 8.45
N ASP A 129 3.43 17.43 9.32
CA ASP A 129 3.38 18.87 9.00
C ASP A 129 3.52 19.73 10.28
N ASP A 130 4.31 20.80 10.21
CA ASP A 130 4.61 21.66 11.39
C ASP A 130 3.34 22.32 11.96
N ALA A 131 2.41 22.74 11.11
CA ALA A 131 1.14 23.34 11.56
C ALA A 131 0.23 22.32 12.25
N LEU A 132 0.23 21.07 11.80
CA LEU A 132 -0.48 19.99 12.47
C LEU A 132 0.18 19.64 13.81
N MET A 133 1.49 19.72 13.89
CA MET A 133 2.23 19.49 15.14
C MET A 133 1.90 20.57 16.18
N GLU A 134 1.86 21.85 15.80
CA GLU A 134 1.46 22.96 16.66
C GLU A 134 0.04 22.75 17.20
N LYS A 135 -0.90 22.47 16.30
CA LYS A 135 -2.29 22.19 16.61
C LYS A 135 -2.46 20.98 17.57
N PHE A 136 -1.63 19.96 17.41
CA PHE A 136 -1.61 18.79 18.28
C PHE A 136 -1.17 19.17 19.71
N PHE A 137 -0.11 19.97 19.87
CA PHE A 137 0.37 20.42 21.17
C PHE A 137 -0.61 21.37 21.87
N GLU A 138 -1.37 22.14 21.11
CA GLU A 138 -2.44 23.00 21.64
C GLU A 138 -3.69 22.21 22.06
N GLY A 139 -3.73 20.90 21.76
CA GLY A 139 -4.86 20.02 22.07
C GLY A 139 -6.08 20.24 21.15
N GLU A 140 -5.91 20.93 20.03
CA GLU A 140 -6.97 21.17 19.08
C GLU A 140 -7.33 19.89 18.28
N PRO A 141 -8.62 19.66 17.97
CA PRO A 141 -9.01 18.54 17.14
C PRO A 141 -8.60 18.74 15.68
N PHE A 142 -8.16 17.67 15.02
CA PHE A 142 -7.96 17.68 13.57
C PHE A 142 -9.30 17.52 12.85
N THR A 143 -9.45 18.20 11.72
CA THR A 143 -10.55 17.96 10.80
C THR A 143 -10.35 16.63 10.04
N GLN A 144 -11.41 16.13 9.44
CA GLN A 144 -11.34 14.92 8.62
C GLN A 144 -10.40 15.09 7.42
N GLU A 145 -10.37 16.28 6.84
CA GLU A 145 -9.50 16.64 5.73
C GLU A 145 -8.03 16.64 6.17
N GLU A 146 -7.72 17.23 7.31
CA GLU A 146 -6.37 17.25 7.89
C GLU A 146 -5.89 15.81 8.19
N LEU A 147 -6.74 14.98 8.80
CA LEU A 147 -6.40 13.57 9.04
C LEU A 147 -6.16 12.80 7.74
N THR A 148 -7.03 12.98 6.75
CA THR A 148 -6.89 12.29 5.45
C THR A 148 -5.61 12.71 4.74
N GLU A 149 -5.34 14.02 4.70
CA GLU A 149 -4.17 14.56 4.02
C GLU A 149 -2.87 14.19 4.76
N GLY A 150 -2.85 14.33 6.09
CA GLY A 150 -1.69 13.96 6.89
C GLY A 150 -1.33 12.47 6.73
N VAL A 151 -2.32 11.57 6.80
CA VAL A 151 -2.07 10.14 6.54
C VAL A 151 -1.58 9.93 5.11
N ARG A 152 -2.15 10.62 4.11
CA ARG A 152 -1.74 10.51 2.70
C ARG A 152 -0.29 10.97 2.48
N VAL A 153 0.10 12.10 3.06
CA VAL A 153 1.47 12.62 3.03
C VAL A 153 2.42 11.63 3.71
N GLY A 154 2.08 11.19 4.92
CA GLY A 154 2.88 10.21 5.67
C GLY A 154 3.06 8.88 4.92
N VAL A 155 2.03 8.40 4.23
CA VAL A 155 2.11 7.19 3.38
C VAL A 155 3.04 7.42 2.18
N LYS A 156 2.96 8.58 1.53
CA LYS A 156 3.81 8.91 0.38
C LYS A 156 5.27 9.03 0.79
N THR A 157 5.57 9.67 1.91
CA THR A 157 6.93 9.84 2.43
C THR A 157 7.48 8.57 3.09
N GLY A 158 6.60 7.64 3.43
CA GLY A 158 6.94 6.43 4.18
C GLY A 158 6.96 6.59 5.70
N ALA A 159 6.62 7.77 6.22
CA ALA A 159 6.49 8.04 7.65
C ALA A 159 5.31 7.30 8.29
N ILE A 160 4.23 7.12 7.54
CA ILE A 160 3.04 6.40 8.01
C ILE A 160 2.81 5.11 7.21
N THR A 161 2.52 4.03 7.93
CA THR A 161 2.01 2.77 7.39
C THR A 161 0.62 2.53 7.98
N PRO A 162 -0.47 2.85 7.25
CA PRO A 162 -1.82 2.67 7.76
C PRO A 162 -2.18 1.20 7.94
N VAL A 163 -2.83 0.90 9.05
CA VAL A 163 -3.32 -0.45 9.40
C VAL A 163 -4.84 -0.46 9.34
N LEU A 164 -5.36 -1.36 8.54
CA LEU A 164 -6.78 -1.65 8.41
C LEU A 164 -7.06 -3.09 8.81
N CYS A 165 -8.31 -3.39 9.11
CA CYS A 165 -8.71 -4.75 9.43
C CYS A 165 -9.99 -5.17 8.72
N GLY A 166 -10.23 -6.46 8.69
CA GLY A 166 -11.46 -6.99 8.14
C GLY A 166 -11.47 -8.51 7.98
N CYS A 167 -12.55 -8.98 7.35
CA CYS A 167 -12.73 -10.38 6.97
C CYS A 167 -13.07 -10.45 5.48
N SER A 168 -12.16 -11.00 4.68
CA SER A 168 -12.34 -11.06 3.22
C SER A 168 -13.39 -12.08 2.80
N THR A 169 -13.63 -13.15 3.59
CA THR A 169 -14.66 -14.17 3.28
C THR A 169 -16.06 -13.67 3.53
N ALA A 170 -16.24 -12.88 4.60
CA ALA A 170 -17.51 -12.22 4.91
C ALA A 170 -17.66 -10.84 4.23
N LEU A 171 -16.65 -10.40 3.48
CA LEU A 171 -16.55 -9.09 2.84
C LEU A 171 -16.68 -7.92 3.84
N ALA A 172 -16.44 -8.15 5.12
CA ALA A 172 -16.51 -7.12 6.15
C ALA A 172 -15.21 -6.31 6.20
N GLY A 173 -15.28 -4.99 6.07
CA GLY A 173 -14.15 -4.08 6.02
C GLY A 173 -13.40 -4.04 4.69
N THR A 174 -13.73 -4.90 3.72
CA THR A 174 -13.04 -4.97 2.42
C THR A 174 -13.26 -3.72 1.58
N ASP A 175 -14.44 -3.14 1.64
CA ASP A 175 -14.78 -1.88 0.98
C ASP A 175 -13.90 -0.72 1.48
N MET A 176 -13.64 -0.67 2.79
CA MET A 176 -12.74 0.32 3.38
C MET A 176 -11.30 0.14 2.91
N VAL A 177 -10.82 -1.10 2.79
CA VAL A 177 -9.49 -1.37 2.23
C VAL A 177 -9.39 -0.84 0.80
N LEU A 178 -10.35 -1.14 -0.07
CA LEU A 178 -10.38 -0.65 -1.46
C LEU A 178 -10.47 0.87 -1.52
N ARG A 179 -11.27 1.48 -0.65
CA ARG A 179 -11.39 2.93 -0.52
C ARG A 179 -10.05 3.58 -0.16
N TYR A 180 -9.34 3.03 0.83
CA TYR A 180 -8.09 3.58 1.29
C TYR A 180 -6.90 3.27 0.39
N ILE A 181 -6.90 2.16 -0.35
CA ILE A 181 -5.96 1.97 -1.46
C ILE A 181 -6.06 3.14 -2.43
N LYS A 182 -7.28 3.53 -2.82
CA LYS A 182 -7.51 4.64 -3.75
C LYS A 182 -7.19 6.02 -3.15
N LYS A 183 -7.49 6.24 -1.86
CA LYS A 183 -7.32 7.55 -1.19
C LYS A 183 -5.89 7.81 -0.73
N LEU A 184 -5.21 6.80 -0.18
CA LEU A 184 -3.95 6.97 0.55
C LEU A 184 -2.72 6.52 -0.24
N LEU A 185 -2.83 5.45 -1.05
CA LEU A 185 -1.66 4.98 -1.80
C LEU A 185 -1.43 5.87 -3.03
N PRO A 186 -0.18 6.26 -3.29
CA PRO A 186 0.14 7.08 -4.44
C PRO A 186 -0.08 6.31 -5.75
N SER A 187 -0.61 6.99 -6.77
CA SER A 187 -0.60 6.48 -8.14
C SER A 187 0.80 6.59 -8.73
N ALA A 188 1.07 5.93 -9.86
CA ALA A 188 2.34 6.00 -10.56
C ALA A 188 2.77 7.46 -10.85
N ALA A 189 1.82 8.32 -11.25
CA ALA A 189 2.08 9.73 -11.53
C ALA A 189 2.32 10.60 -10.27
N ARG A 190 1.97 10.12 -9.09
CA ARG A 190 2.08 10.84 -7.81
C ARG A 190 2.99 10.14 -6.79
N GLY A 191 3.60 9.03 -7.18
CA GLY A 191 4.55 8.28 -6.37
C GLY A 191 5.87 9.03 -6.16
N ALA A 192 6.84 8.32 -5.60
CA ALA A 192 8.19 8.85 -5.36
C ALA A 192 8.97 9.16 -6.65
N GLY A 193 8.37 8.92 -7.82
CA GLY A 193 9.07 9.02 -9.10
C GLY A 193 10.00 7.81 -9.35
N CYS A 194 10.76 7.90 -10.41
CA CYS A 194 11.83 6.96 -10.71
C CYS A 194 13.10 7.76 -10.99
N VAL A 195 14.18 7.40 -10.34
CA VAL A 195 15.50 7.97 -10.63
C VAL A 195 16.23 6.98 -11.53
N ALA A 196 16.76 7.45 -12.64
CA ALA A 196 17.61 6.70 -13.54
C ALA A 196 18.98 7.38 -13.66
N ALA A 197 19.97 6.65 -14.13
CA ALA A 197 21.26 7.24 -14.51
C ALA A 197 21.25 7.57 -16.02
N ASP A 198 21.76 8.74 -16.38
CA ASP A 198 22.05 9.10 -17.77
C ASP A 198 23.32 8.37 -18.27
N ARG A 199 23.76 8.68 -19.50
CA ARG A 199 24.96 8.07 -20.08
C ARG A 199 26.26 8.46 -19.38
N ASP A 200 26.25 9.59 -18.69
CA ASP A 200 27.38 10.14 -17.97
C ASP A 200 27.38 9.71 -16.49
N GLY A 201 26.35 8.96 -16.08
CA GLY A 201 26.18 8.43 -14.72
C GLY A 201 25.50 9.40 -13.76
N ASN A 202 24.98 10.54 -14.23
CA ASN A 202 24.25 11.48 -13.38
C ASN A 202 22.83 10.96 -13.12
N GLU A 203 22.32 11.22 -11.91
CA GLU A 203 20.96 10.91 -11.54
C GLU A 203 19.98 11.86 -12.25
N VAL A 204 18.97 11.28 -12.90
CA VAL A 204 17.91 11.99 -13.60
C VAL A 204 16.55 11.50 -13.08
N GLU A 205 15.72 12.43 -12.64
CA GLU A 205 14.34 12.12 -12.28
C GLU A 205 13.51 11.87 -13.53
N ILE A 206 12.80 10.74 -13.55
CA ILE A 206 11.93 10.32 -14.65
C ILE A 206 10.48 10.56 -14.25
N ALA A 207 9.81 11.48 -14.91
CA ALA A 207 8.38 11.71 -14.74
C ALA A 207 7.55 10.58 -15.37
N CYS A 208 6.42 10.24 -14.75
CA CYS A 208 5.49 9.24 -15.28
C CYS A 208 4.56 9.90 -16.32
N GLU A 209 5.10 10.22 -17.50
CA GLU A 209 4.39 10.91 -18.59
C GLU A 209 4.46 10.10 -19.89
N ALA A 210 3.30 9.82 -20.51
CA ALA A 210 3.23 9.01 -21.73
C ALA A 210 3.85 9.66 -22.97
N LYS A 211 3.98 10.99 -22.98
CA LYS A 211 4.58 11.77 -24.10
C LYS A 211 6.09 11.92 -24.01
N ASP A 212 6.66 11.61 -22.86
CA ASP A 212 8.10 11.75 -22.63
C ASP A 212 8.89 10.58 -23.26
N PRO A 213 10.21 10.65 -23.30
CA PRO A 213 11.04 9.57 -23.78
C PRO A 213 10.77 8.24 -23.03
N LEU A 214 10.84 7.14 -23.77
CA LEU A 214 10.63 5.82 -23.20
C LEU A 214 11.70 5.48 -22.15
N CYS A 215 11.24 5.23 -20.94
CA CYS A 215 12.01 4.61 -19.88
C CYS A 215 11.25 3.40 -19.35
N ALA A 216 11.85 2.23 -19.40
CA ALA A 216 11.24 0.99 -18.96
C ALA A 216 12.29 0.04 -18.39
N TYR A 217 11.91 -0.87 -17.53
CA TYR A 217 12.81 -1.91 -17.03
C TYR A 217 12.14 -3.28 -16.95
N VAL A 218 12.95 -4.30 -17.17
CA VAL A 218 12.54 -5.70 -17.01
C VAL A 218 12.65 -6.09 -15.54
N PHE A 219 11.55 -6.46 -14.93
CA PHE A 219 11.51 -6.90 -13.53
C PHE A 219 11.43 -8.42 -13.37
N LYS A 220 11.08 -9.13 -14.45
CA LYS A 220 10.97 -10.59 -14.46
C LYS A 220 11.20 -11.14 -15.87
N THR A 221 11.87 -12.29 -15.97
CA THR A 221 11.95 -13.06 -17.22
C THR A 221 11.57 -14.51 -16.96
N VAL A 222 10.73 -15.06 -17.82
CA VAL A 222 10.27 -16.44 -17.77
C VAL A 222 10.60 -17.13 -19.10
N ALA A 223 11.11 -18.34 -19.05
CA ALA A 223 11.20 -19.21 -20.19
C ALA A 223 9.90 -20.02 -20.32
N ASP A 224 9.09 -19.68 -21.32
CA ASP A 224 7.87 -20.40 -21.63
C ASP A 224 8.15 -21.47 -22.69
N PRO A 225 7.72 -22.73 -22.49
CA PRO A 225 8.00 -23.82 -23.44
C PRO A 225 7.42 -23.60 -24.84
N PHE A 226 6.35 -22.79 -24.98
CA PHE A 226 5.65 -22.59 -26.25
C PHE A 226 5.99 -21.25 -26.91
N VAL A 227 6.17 -20.21 -26.11
CA VAL A 227 6.39 -18.83 -26.58
C VAL A 227 7.87 -18.45 -26.55
N GLY A 228 8.68 -19.22 -25.85
CA GLY A 228 10.10 -18.92 -25.64
C GLY A 228 10.34 -17.95 -24.48
N LYS A 229 11.32 -17.08 -24.61
CA LYS A 229 11.68 -16.11 -23.56
C LYS A 229 10.66 -14.97 -23.50
N MET A 230 10.01 -14.82 -22.36
CA MET A 230 9.06 -13.75 -22.09
C MET A 230 9.62 -12.81 -21.01
N SER A 231 9.78 -11.54 -21.33
CA SER A 231 10.24 -10.50 -20.40
C SER A 231 9.07 -9.65 -19.95
N TYR A 232 8.87 -9.55 -18.63
CA TYR A 232 7.88 -8.68 -18.01
C TYR A 232 8.50 -7.31 -17.79
N VAL A 233 7.90 -6.30 -18.38
CA VAL A 233 8.42 -4.94 -18.43
C VAL A 233 7.50 -4.01 -17.67
N LYS A 234 8.07 -3.11 -16.86
CA LYS A 234 7.39 -1.95 -16.34
C LYS A 234 7.80 -0.73 -17.15
N VAL A 235 6.82 -0.07 -17.77
CA VAL A 235 7.02 1.23 -18.42
C VAL A 235 6.89 2.30 -17.34
N VAL A 236 7.94 3.09 -17.16
CA VAL A 236 7.99 4.20 -16.18
C VAL A 236 7.60 5.52 -16.85
N SER A 237 8.07 5.73 -18.06
CA SER A 237 7.82 6.93 -18.85
C SER A 237 7.72 6.56 -20.34
N GLY A 238 7.05 7.40 -21.10
CA GLY A 238 6.88 7.19 -22.54
C GLY A 238 5.89 6.08 -22.88
N THR A 239 5.96 5.61 -24.10
CA THR A 239 5.09 4.54 -24.63
C THR A 239 5.94 3.48 -25.32
N LEU A 240 5.87 2.25 -24.83
CA LEU A 240 6.48 1.09 -25.47
C LEU A 240 5.57 0.58 -26.59
N LYS A 241 6.13 0.42 -27.81
CA LYS A 241 5.38 -0.05 -28.98
C LYS A 241 5.95 -1.38 -29.47
N ALA A 242 5.09 -2.26 -29.96
CA ALA A 242 5.50 -3.47 -30.62
C ALA A 242 6.34 -3.13 -31.86
N ASP A 243 7.28 -4.01 -32.19
CA ASP A 243 8.18 -3.87 -33.34
C ASP A 243 9.03 -2.58 -33.37
N SER A 244 9.06 -1.82 -32.27
CA SER A 244 9.89 -0.60 -32.17
C SER A 244 11.32 -0.91 -31.73
N PRO A 245 12.30 -0.10 -32.16
CA PRO A 245 13.66 -0.19 -31.64
C PRO A 245 13.72 0.45 -30.24
N VAL A 246 14.47 -0.17 -29.34
CA VAL A 246 14.83 0.36 -28.02
C VAL A 246 16.33 0.21 -27.81
N VAL A 247 16.90 0.93 -26.87
CA VAL A 247 18.31 0.80 -26.50
C VAL A 247 18.40 0.15 -25.13
N ASN A 248 19.16 -0.90 -25.01
CA ASN A 248 19.50 -1.52 -23.74
C ASN A 248 20.54 -0.63 -23.04
N SER A 249 20.14 0.06 -21.97
CA SER A 249 21.00 1.02 -21.27
C SER A 249 22.29 0.41 -20.69
N ARG A 250 22.28 -0.91 -20.40
CA ARG A 250 23.45 -1.59 -19.83
C ARG A 250 24.51 -1.90 -20.90
N THR A 251 24.10 -2.25 -22.11
CA THR A 251 25.03 -2.64 -23.21
C THR A 251 25.25 -1.52 -24.21
N GLY A 252 24.36 -0.53 -24.27
CA GLY A 252 24.31 0.50 -25.30
C GLY A 252 23.79 0.00 -26.66
N GLU A 253 23.45 -1.28 -26.76
CA GLU A 253 23.05 -1.92 -28.00
C GLU A 253 21.56 -1.71 -28.32
N PRO A 254 21.20 -1.51 -29.59
CA PRO A 254 19.81 -1.47 -30.01
C PRO A 254 19.20 -2.88 -29.97
N GLU A 255 17.99 -2.95 -29.41
CA GLU A 255 17.18 -4.17 -29.40
C GLU A 255 15.83 -3.85 -30.07
N ARG A 256 15.24 -4.85 -30.72
CA ARG A 256 13.90 -4.73 -31.30
C ARG A 256 12.88 -5.38 -30.38
N MET A 257 11.86 -4.63 -30.00
CA MET A 257 10.72 -5.17 -29.28
C MET A 257 9.93 -6.11 -30.20
N GLY A 258 9.64 -7.30 -29.70
CA GLY A 258 8.74 -8.22 -30.37
C GLY A 258 7.27 -7.89 -30.06
N LYS A 259 6.44 -8.93 -30.11
CA LYS A 259 5.02 -8.82 -29.74
C LYS A 259 4.88 -8.39 -28.29
N LEU A 260 4.00 -7.42 -28.04
CA LEU A 260 3.63 -6.97 -26.71
C LEU A 260 2.28 -7.57 -26.31
N VAL A 261 2.18 -8.03 -25.06
CA VAL A 261 0.95 -8.60 -24.50
C VAL A 261 0.72 -8.11 -23.08
N PHE A 262 -0.55 -7.89 -22.75
CA PHE A 262 -0.97 -7.79 -21.35
C PHE A 262 -1.20 -9.19 -20.78
N VAL A 263 -0.70 -9.42 -19.56
CA VAL A 263 -0.85 -10.71 -18.86
C VAL A 263 -1.75 -10.55 -17.66
N LYS A 264 -2.79 -11.38 -17.58
CA LYS A 264 -3.68 -11.48 -16.43
C LYS A 264 -3.80 -12.95 -16.02
N GLY A 265 -3.04 -13.36 -15.00
CA GLY A 265 -2.89 -14.76 -14.63
C GLY A 265 -2.27 -15.56 -15.79
N LYS A 266 -2.99 -16.55 -16.33
CA LYS A 266 -2.57 -17.34 -17.49
C LYS A 266 -3.05 -16.75 -18.83
N LYS A 267 -3.93 -15.74 -18.79
CA LYS A 267 -4.51 -15.15 -20.01
C LYS A 267 -3.58 -14.05 -20.55
N GLN A 268 -3.31 -14.10 -21.83
CA GLN A 268 -2.60 -13.08 -22.58
C GLN A 268 -3.56 -12.40 -23.55
N THR A 269 -3.45 -11.09 -23.68
CA THR A 269 -4.16 -10.28 -24.69
C THR A 269 -3.18 -9.34 -25.34
N ASP A 270 -3.35 -9.05 -26.62
CA ASP A 270 -2.47 -8.12 -27.34
C ASP A 270 -2.54 -6.72 -26.69
N ALA A 271 -1.39 -6.08 -26.57
CA ALA A 271 -1.24 -4.73 -26.00
C ALA A 271 -1.38 -3.66 -27.07
#